data_ada8e7e8d5f6ddb2f7af7eb232489a90
#
_entry.id   ada8e7e8d5f6ddb2f7af7eb232489a90
#
_cell.length_a   1.000
_cell.length_b   1.000
_cell.length_c   1.000
_cell.angle_alpha   90.00
_cell.angle_beta   90.00
_cell.angle_gamma   90.00
#
_symmetry.space_group_name_H-M   'P 1'
#
loop_
_entity.id
_entity.type
_entity.pdbx_description
1 polymer ?
#
loop_
_entity_poly.entity_id
_entity_poly.type
_entity_poly.pdbx_seq_one_letter_code
_entity_poly.pdbx_strand_id
1 'polypeptide(L)'
;KMEAEPKVLLKGKKGTIKLTLDASQLQDFGLTQTSVYLSRFSGDKVSEDNEIPVSAILLPDFSRMTEKDSLNAPSIHISETNIDLSIPLIKKNKVSHDILIANAGKTPLVISKLQVFNSSVGVRLKKTVIPPDGMTKLKVTIHKRDVGNKKHHLRILMITNDPLRPKVEINIKR
;
A
#
# COMPACT_ATOMS: atom_id res chain seq x y z
N LYS A 1 -8.02 -9.69 16.89
CA LYS A 1 -8.19 -10.87 17.79
C LYS A 1 -7.17 -11.94 17.41
N MET A 2 -6.61 -12.62 18.41
CA MET A 2 -5.66 -13.72 18.22
C MET A 2 -6.16 -14.94 18.99
N GLU A 3 -6.11 -16.10 18.34
CA GLU A 3 -6.48 -17.39 18.92
C GLU A 3 -5.40 -18.41 18.57
N ALA A 4 -4.97 -19.19 19.54
CA ALA A 4 -3.98 -20.25 19.36
C ALA A 4 -4.57 -21.60 19.71
N GLU A 5 -4.27 -22.63 18.91
CA GLU A 5 -4.70 -24.00 19.14
C GLU A 5 -3.54 -24.98 18.84
N PRO A 6 -3.12 -25.77 19.84
CA PRO A 6 -3.54 -25.70 21.25
C PRO A 6 -3.00 -24.42 21.93
N LYS A 7 -3.63 -24.00 23.05
CA LYS A 7 -3.16 -22.84 23.83
C LYS A 7 -1.75 -23.01 24.39
N VAL A 8 -1.38 -24.27 24.67
CA VAL A 8 -0.04 -24.66 25.11
C VAL A 8 0.50 -25.68 24.12
N LEU A 9 1.61 -25.34 23.47
CA LEU A 9 2.25 -26.20 22.47
C LEU A 9 3.38 -26.98 23.12
N LEU A 10 3.27 -28.32 23.15
CA LEU A 10 4.30 -29.19 23.67
C LEU A 10 5.48 -29.33 22.66
N LYS A 11 6.66 -29.61 23.19
CA LYS A 11 7.87 -29.79 22.38
C LYS A 11 7.66 -30.82 21.26
N GLY A 12 7.99 -30.46 20.03
CA GLY A 12 7.85 -31.31 18.84
C GLY A 12 6.44 -31.44 18.28
N LYS A 13 5.45 -30.75 18.85
CA LYS A 13 4.07 -30.70 18.31
C LYS A 13 3.88 -29.48 17.42
N LYS A 14 2.83 -29.51 16.58
CA LYS A 14 2.40 -28.42 15.72
C LYS A 14 1.15 -27.76 16.29
N GLY A 15 1.00 -26.47 16.10
CA GLY A 15 -0.17 -25.70 16.46
C GLY A 15 -0.51 -24.68 15.39
N THR A 16 -1.70 -24.08 15.50
CA THR A 16 -2.20 -23.05 14.59
C THR A 16 -2.48 -21.78 15.37
N ILE A 17 -2.06 -20.65 14.81
CA ILE A 17 -2.44 -19.31 15.30
C ILE A 17 -3.37 -18.69 14.27
N LYS A 18 -4.58 -18.35 14.71
CA LYS A 18 -5.57 -17.63 13.91
C LYS A 18 -5.56 -16.17 14.30
N LEU A 19 -5.24 -15.30 13.33
CA LEU A 19 -5.29 -13.86 13.49
C LEU A 19 -6.52 -13.30 12.76
N THR A 20 -7.33 -12.54 13.47
CA THR A 20 -8.49 -11.82 12.91
C THR A 20 -8.25 -10.33 13.04
N LEU A 21 -8.15 -9.64 11.93
CA LEU A 21 -8.09 -8.18 11.86
C LEU A 21 -9.52 -7.65 11.74
N ASP A 22 -9.91 -6.78 12.67
CA ASP A 22 -11.17 -6.05 12.58
C ASP A 22 -10.89 -4.72 11.84
N ALA A 23 -11.23 -4.69 10.55
CA ALA A 23 -11.00 -3.53 9.70
C ALA A 23 -11.86 -2.31 10.11
N SER A 24 -12.98 -2.52 10.82
CA SER A 24 -13.85 -1.44 11.28
C SER A 24 -13.19 -0.55 12.34
N GLN A 25 -12.20 -1.08 13.05
CA GLN A 25 -11.43 -0.36 14.06
C GLN A 25 -10.28 0.47 13.45
N LEU A 26 -10.02 0.33 12.16
CA LEU A 26 -8.93 0.99 11.46
C LEU A 26 -9.49 2.17 10.65
N GLN A 27 -8.98 3.35 10.91
CA GLN A 27 -9.49 4.59 10.30
C GLN A 27 -8.79 4.97 8.99
N ASP A 28 -7.64 4.34 8.70
CA ASP A 28 -6.77 4.70 7.57
C ASP A 28 -6.69 3.59 6.53
N PHE A 29 -6.91 3.93 5.26
CA PHE A 29 -6.64 3.03 4.14
C PHE A 29 -5.15 2.84 3.88
N GLY A 30 -4.81 1.76 3.17
CA GLY A 30 -3.46 1.45 2.74
C GLY A 30 -2.79 0.36 3.58
N LEU A 31 -1.47 0.27 3.49
CA LEU A 31 -0.69 -0.72 4.22
C LEU A 31 -0.65 -0.36 5.71
N THR A 32 -1.11 -1.28 6.54
CA THR A 32 -0.91 -1.28 7.98
C THR A 32 -0.05 -2.47 8.37
N GLN A 33 0.76 -2.32 9.41
CA GLN A 33 1.67 -3.33 9.90
C GLN A 33 1.59 -3.40 11.42
N THR A 34 1.66 -4.62 11.94
CA THR A 34 1.74 -4.90 13.36
C THR A 34 2.56 -6.16 13.57
N SER A 35 2.89 -6.48 14.81
CA SER A 35 3.61 -7.71 15.15
C SER A 35 2.86 -8.49 16.22
N VAL A 36 2.93 -9.80 16.11
CA VAL A 36 2.47 -10.75 17.11
C VAL A 36 3.70 -11.45 17.69
N TYR A 37 3.73 -11.61 19.00
CA TYR A 37 4.88 -12.22 19.68
C TYR A 37 4.47 -13.56 20.29
N LEU A 38 5.25 -14.61 20.02
CA LEU A 38 5.08 -15.92 20.61
C LEU A 38 5.87 -16.02 21.89
N SER A 39 5.19 -16.13 23.03
CA SER A 39 5.83 -16.41 24.31
C SER A 39 6.17 -17.89 24.42
N ARG A 40 7.43 -18.23 24.65
CA ARG A 40 7.92 -19.61 24.87
C ARG A 40 7.72 -20.08 26.29
N PHE A 41 7.65 -19.14 27.25
CA PHE A 41 7.43 -19.35 28.67
C PHE A 41 6.89 -18.08 29.32
N SER A 42 6.37 -18.19 30.53
CA SER A 42 5.88 -17.04 31.27
C SER A 42 7.00 -16.05 31.56
N GLY A 43 6.83 -14.79 31.16
CA GLY A 43 7.84 -13.75 31.31
C GLY A 43 8.85 -13.66 30.14
N ASP A 44 8.64 -14.40 29.06
CA ASP A 44 9.46 -14.27 27.84
C ASP A 44 9.38 -12.85 27.31
N LYS A 45 10.54 -12.25 27.04
CA LYS A 45 10.62 -10.86 26.56
C LYS A 45 10.33 -10.79 25.08
N VAL A 46 9.67 -9.70 24.68
CA VAL A 46 9.47 -9.33 23.28
C VAL A 46 10.82 -9.07 22.63
N SER A 47 11.12 -9.79 21.54
CA SER A 47 12.34 -9.69 20.74
C SER A 47 12.09 -10.10 19.30
N GLU A 48 13.05 -9.86 18.42
CA GLU A 48 13.00 -10.29 17.02
C GLU A 48 12.89 -11.82 16.87
N ASP A 49 13.41 -12.58 17.85
CA ASP A 49 13.42 -14.05 17.82
C ASP A 49 12.03 -14.67 17.99
N ASN A 50 11.09 -13.94 18.60
CA ASN A 50 9.72 -14.40 18.83
C ASN A 50 8.66 -13.53 18.14
N GLU A 51 9.08 -12.66 17.23
CA GLU A 51 8.23 -11.78 16.45
C GLU A 51 7.66 -12.48 15.21
N ILE A 52 6.36 -12.31 15.00
CA ILE A 52 5.67 -12.65 13.74
C ILE A 52 5.12 -11.35 13.16
N PRO A 53 5.74 -10.79 12.12
CA PRO A 53 5.24 -9.59 11.48
C PRO A 53 3.94 -9.90 10.72
N VAL A 54 2.94 -9.03 10.90
CA VAL A 54 1.63 -9.11 10.23
C VAL A 54 1.40 -7.83 9.46
N SER A 55 1.04 -7.95 8.20
CA SER A 55 0.70 -6.81 7.35
C SER A 55 -0.63 -7.03 6.63
N ALA A 56 -1.39 -5.95 6.47
CA ALA A 56 -2.64 -5.95 5.72
C ALA A 56 -2.76 -4.64 4.92
N ILE A 57 -3.45 -4.70 3.79
CA ILE A 57 -3.79 -3.50 3.01
C ILE A 57 -5.30 -3.28 3.18
N LEU A 58 -5.65 -2.14 3.79
CA LEU A 58 -7.05 -1.75 3.94
C LEU A 58 -7.51 -1.02 2.67
N LEU A 59 -8.64 -1.48 2.16
CA LEU A 59 -9.29 -0.95 0.96
C LEU A 59 -10.68 -0.42 1.33
N PRO A 60 -11.26 0.50 0.52
CA PRO A 60 -12.67 0.84 0.63
C PRO A 60 -13.57 -0.39 0.53
N ASP A 61 -14.67 -0.39 1.26
CA ASP A 61 -15.68 -1.46 1.21
C ASP A 61 -16.68 -1.16 0.07
N PHE A 62 -16.75 -2.07 -0.89
CA PHE A 62 -17.67 -2.02 -2.02
C PHE A 62 -18.81 -3.06 -1.91
N SER A 63 -18.93 -3.78 -0.81
CA SER A 63 -19.91 -4.87 -0.62
C SER A 63 -21.37 -4.41 -0.75
N ARG A 64 -21.63 -3.13 -0.51
CA ARG A 64 -22.98 -2.52 -0.58
C ARG A 64 -23.28 -1.80 -1.88
N MET A 65 -22.37 -1.85 -2.86
CA MET A 65 -22.59 -1.22 -4.15
C MET A 65 -23.71 -1.93 -4.91
N THR A 66 -24.65 -1.13 -5.43
CA THR A 66 -25.67 -1.63 -6.36
C THR A 66 -25.08 -1.72 -7.79
N GLU A 67 -25.80 -2.40 -8.68
CA GLU A 67 -25.43 -2.46 -10.10
C GLU A 67 -25.38 -1.05 -10.72
N LYS A 68 -26.32 -0.18 -10.35
CA LYS A 68 -26.35 1.22 -10.77
C LYS A 68 -25.12 2.00 -10.29
N ASP A 69 -24.69 1.77 -9.05
CA ASP A 69 -23.47 2.40 -8.50
C ASP A 69 -22.24 1.94 -9.27
N SER A 70 -22.17 0.66 -9.58
CA SER A 70 -21.06 0.08 -10.36
C SER A 70 -20.97 0.67 -11.77
N LEU A 71 -22.10 0.84 -12.46
CA LEU A 71 -22.17 1.46 -13.79
C LEU A 71 -21.81 2.96 -13.81
N ASN A 72 -21.93 3.62 -12.68
CA ASN A 72 -21.62 5.04 -12.52
C ASN A 72 -20.33 5.28 -11.69
N ALA A 73 -19.61 4.22 -11.34
CA ALA A 73 -18.40 4.31 -10.54
C ALA A 73 -17.30 5.16 -11.20
N PRO A 74 -16.38 5.70 -10.41
CA PRO A 74 -15.16 6.29 -10.96
C PRO A 74 -14.31 5.20 -11.62
N SER A 75 -13.50 5.57 -12.60
CA SER A 75 -12.59 4.65 -13.28
C SER A 75 -11.22 5.30 -13.43
N ILE A 76 -10.23 4.76 -12.74
CA ILE A 76 -8.88 5.29 -12.77
C ILE A 76 -8.12 4.84 -14.00
N HIS A 77 -7.56 5.81 -14.73
CA HIS A 77 -6.61 5.60 -15.82
C HIS A 77 -5.26 6.21 -15.45
N ILE A 78 -4.20 5.43 -15.57
CA ILE A 78 -2.84 5.85 -15.21
C ILE A 78 -1.95 5.63 -16.42
N SER A 79 -1.16 6.66 -16.77
CA SER A 79 -0.28 6.61 -17.94
C SER A 79 0.74 5.49 -17.87
N GLU A 80 1.21 5.17 -16.67
CA GLU A 80 2.19 4.11 -16.43
C GLU A 80 2.22 3.68 -14.96
N THR A 81 2.51 2.40 -14.73
CA THR A 81 2.67 1.82 -13.38
C THR A 81 4.07 1.25 -13.15
N ASN A 82 4.94 1.31 -14.16
CA ASN A 82 6.32 0.89 -14.08
C ASN A 82 7.22 1.98 -14.64
N ILE A 83 8.04 2.59 -13.80
CA ILE A 83 8.92 3.69 -14.15
C ILE A 83 10.36 3.18 -14.11
N ASP A 84 11.12 3.35 -15.19
CA ASP A 84 12.56 3.07 -15.22
C ASP A 84 13.34 4.38 -15.14
N LEU A 85 13.99 4.62 -14.00
CA LEU A 85 14.83 5.78 -13.75
C LEU A 85 16.32 5.42 -13.62
N SER A 86 16.71 4.19 -13.97
CA SER A 86 18.08 3.70 -13.86
C SER A 86 19.08 4.59 -14.64
N ILE A 87 18.79 4.91 -15.89
CA ILE A 87 19.66 5.76 -16.74
C ILE A 87 19.73 7.22 -16.25
N PRO A 88 18.60 7.92 -16.00
CA PRO A 88 18.65 9.27 -15.46
C PRO A 88 19.38 9.39 -14.12
N LEU A 89 19.27 8.40 -13.24
CA LEU A 89 19.92 8.38 -11.92
C LEU A 89 21.44 8.17 -12.00
N ILE A 90 21.98 7.64 -13.10
CA ILE A 90 23.43 7.58 -13.31
C ILE A 90 24.01 8.99 -13.37
N LYS A 91 23.31 9.90 -14.06
CA LYS A 91 23.79 11.25 -14.36
C LYS A 91 23.38 12.31 -13.34
N LYS A 92 22.34 12.07 -12.54
CA LYS A 92 21.75 13.06 -11.64
C LYS A 92 21.51 12.49 -10.25
N ASN A 93 21.74 13.30 -9.21
CA ASN A 93 21.46 12.92 -7.81
C ASN A 93 19.97 13.03 -7.46
N LYS A 94 19.18 13.70 -8.28
CA LYS A 94 17.73 13.87 -8.13
C LYS A 94 17.07 13.80 -9.49
N VAL A 95 16.07 12.96 -9.62
CA VAL A 95 15.26 12.80 -10.82
C VAL A 95 13.80 12.93 -10.48
N SER A 96 13.05 13.65 -11.29
CA SER A 96 11.58 13.72 -11.17
C SER A 96 10.94 13.18 -12.43
N HIS A 97 9.81 12.47 -12.24
CA HIS A 97 8.99 11.90 -13.29
C HIS A 97 7.52 12.22 -13.01
N ASP A 98 6.76 12.57 -14.04
CA ASP A 98 5.36 12.95 -13.92
C ASP A 98 4.48 11.85 -14.50
N ILE A 99 3.55 11.32 -13.71
CA ILE A 99 2.55 10.34 -14.10
C ILE A 99 1.20 11.05 -14.22
N LEU A 100 0.51 10.84 -15.33
CA LEU A 100 -0.85 11.34 -15.50
C LEU A 100 -1.85 10.35 -14.93
N ILE A 101 -2.81 10.86 -14.19
CA ILE A 101 -3.95 10.12 -13.63
C ILE A 101 -5.21 10.79 -14.14
N ALA A 102 -6.06 10.05 -14.82
CA ALA A 102 -7.34 10.50 -15.34
C ALA A 102 -8.48 9.69 -14.73
N ASN A 103 -9.64 10.28 -14.65
CA ASN A 103 -10.89 9.63 -14.29
C ASN A 103 -11.76 9.45 -15.55
N ALA A 104 -11.85 8.23 -16.05
CA ALA A 104 -12.70 7.84 -17.16
C ALA A 104 -14.10 7.40 -16.73
N GLY A 105 -14.43 7.49 -15.43
CA GLY A 105 -15.73 7.13 -14.87
C GLY A 105 -16.68 8.31 -14.79
N LYS A 106 -17.88 8.04 -14.27
CA LYS A 106 -18.99 9.02 -14.24
C LYS A 106 -19.12 9.77 -12.92
N THR A 107 -18.46 9.32 -11.87
CA THR A 107 -18.45 9.97 -10.55
C THR A 107 -17.02 10.37 -10.16
N PRO A 108 -16.84 11.27 -9.19
CA PRO A 108 -15.51 11.72 -8.81
C PRO A 108 -14.63 10.57 -8.33
N LEU A 109 -13.44 10.48 -8.90
CA LEU A 109 -12.37 9.58 -8.45
C LEU A 109 -11.65 10.22 -7.26
N VAL A 110 -11.62 9.51 -6.14
CA VAL A 110 -10.95 9.94 -4.91
C VAL A 110 -9.71 9.08 -4.68
N ILE A 111 -8.56 9.70 -4.53
CA ILE A 111 -7.33 9.07 -4.09
C ILE A 111 -7.24 9.26 -2.57
N SER A 112 -7.63 8.23 -1.83
CA SER A 112 -7.77 8.27 -0.38
C SER A 112 -6.44 8.17 0.36
N LYS A 113 -5.48 7.44 -0.22
CA LYS A 113 -4.14 7.24 0.37
C LYS A 113 -3.08 7.15 -0.71
N LEU A 114 -1.92 7.72 -0.41
CA LEU A 114 -0.71 7.62 -1.21
C LEU A 114 0.45 7.32 -0.26
N GLN A 115 1.03 6.12 -0.34
CA GLN A 115 2.10 5.67 0.55
C GLN A 115 3.38 5.37 -0.22
N VAL A 116 4.50 5.79 0.34
CA VAL A 116 5.85 5.44 -0.10
C VAL A 116 6.55 4.67 1.02
N PHE A 117 7.38 3.70 0.67
CA PHE A 117 8.02 2.81 1.63
C PHE A 117 9.55 3.00 1.71
N ASN A 118 10.03 4.08 1.10
CA ASN A 118 11.45 4.40 1.10
C ASN A 118 11.63 5.91 1.10
N SER A 119 12.49 6.42 1.97
CA SER A 119 12.79 7.85 2.12
C SER A 119 13.37 8.51 0.87
N SER A 120 13.98 7.69 -0.03
CA SER A 120 14.48 8.19 -1.32
C SER A 120 13.39 8.58 -2.31
N VAL A 121 12.13 8.15 -2.07
CA VAL A 121 10.99 8.41 -2.94
C VAL A 121 10.14 9.52 -2.35
N GLY A 122 10.02 10.64 -3.05
CA GLY A 122 9.06 11.69 -2.76
C GLY A 122 7.91 11.67 -3.77
N VAL A 123 6.69 11.89 -3.30
CA VAL A 123 5.51 11.98 -4.16
C VAL A 123 4.73 13.27 -3.87
N ARG A 124 4.21 13.87 -4.92
CA ARG A 124 3.33 15.03 -4.84
C ARG A 124 2.17 14.90 -5.82
N LEU A 125 0.97 14.80 -5.28
CA LEU A 125 -0.27 14.78 -6.03
C LEU A 125 -0.90 16.17 -6.02
N LYS A 126 -1.28 16.68 -7.19
CA LYS A 126 -1.83 18.05 -7.29
C LYS A 126 -3.27 18.12 -6.81
N LYS A 127 -4.08 17.09 -7.09
CA LYS A 127 -5.48 16.96 -6.65
C LYS A 127 -5.75 15.53 -6.25
N THR A 128 -6.41 15.34 -5.14
CA THR A 128 -6.82 14.01 -4.62
C THR A 128 -8.23 13.62 -5.08
N VAL A 129 -9.05 14.61 -5.49
CA VAL A 129 -10.38 14.39 -6.05
C VAL A 129 -10.34 14.84 -7.51
N ILE A 130 -10.67 13.92 -8.41
CA ILE A 130 -10.63 14.11 -9.86
C ILE A 130 -12.04 13.96 -10.39
N PRO A 131 -12.66 15.02 -10.93
CA PRO A 131 -14.02 14.93 -11.48
C PRO A 131 -14.06 13.98 -12.71
N PRO A 132 -15.25 13.56 -13.15
CA PRO A 132 -15.41 12.85 -14.42
C PRO A 132 -14.69 13.59 -15.57
N ASP A 133 -14.06 12.83 -16.45
CA ASP A 133 -13.23 13.32 -17.57
C ASP A 133 -12.07 14.25 -17.17
N GLY A 134 -11.86 14.39 -15.85
CA GLY A 134 -10.77 15.18 -15.30
C GLY A 134 -9.45 14.41 -15.22
N MET A 135 -8.38 15.18 -15.04
CA MET A 135 -7.04 14.61 -14.84
C MET A 135 -6.22 15.36 -13.78
N THR A 136 -5.27 14.68 -13.22
CA THR A 136 -4.27 15.23 -12.31
C THR A 136 -2.89 14.66 -12.62
N LYS A 137 -1.88 15.27 -12.02
CA LYS A 137 -0.49 14.85 -12.17
C LYS A 137 0.06 14.40 -10.83
N LEU A 138 0.61 13.20 -10.81
CA LEU A 138 1.43 12.68 -9.73
C LEU A 138 2.90 12.90 -10.09
N LYS A 139 3.57 13.75 -9.34
CA LYS A 139 5.01 13.95 -9.49
C LYS A 139 5.74 13.01 -8.54
N VAL A 140 6.56 12.14 -9.12
CA VAL A 140 7.47 11.23 -8.39
C VAL A 140 8.87 11.80 -8.43
N THR A 141 9.54 11.88 -7.29
CA THR A 141 10.91 12.37 -7.18
C THR A 141 11.78 11.33 -6.47
N ILE A 142 12.92 11.00 -7.05
CA ILE A 142 13.87 10.06 -6.48
C ILE A 142 15.17 10.79 -6.15
N HIS A 143 15.66 10.58 -4.92
CA HIS A 143 16.94 11.08 -4.44
C HIS A 143 17.96 9.94 -4.37
N LYS A 144 19.04 10.01 -5.13
CA LYS A 144 20.04 8.94 -5.22
C LYS A 144 20.76 8.66 -3.91
N ARG A 145 21.01 9.67 -3.08
CA ARG A 145 21.77 9.54 -1.82
C ARG A 145 21.06 8.68 -0.77
N ASP A 146 19.72 8.68 -0.79
CA ASP A 146 18.92 7.98 0.22
C ASP A 146 18.59 6.55 -0.21
N VAL A 147 19.08 6.16 -1.38
CA VAL A 147 18.91 4.83 -1.93
C VAL A 147 20.06 3.96 -1.44
N GLY A 148 19.93 3.35 -0.26
CA GLY A 148 20.92 2.43 0.27
C GLY A 148 21.24 1.29 -0.71
N ASN A 149 22.37 0.60 -0.51
CA ASN A 149 22.87 -0.50 -1.36
C ASN A 149 21.98 -1.75 -1.40
N LYS A 150 20.87 -1.78 -0.66
CA LYS A 150 19.95 -2.91 -0.66
C LYS A 150 19.04 -2.81 -1.90
N LYS A 151 18.87 -3.92 -2.62
CA LYS A 151 17.90 -4.10 -3.73
C LYS A 151 16.44 -4.02 -3.23
N HIS A 152 16.06 -2.89 -2.62
CA HIS A 152 14.67 -2.68 -2.29
C HIS A 152 13.93 -2.21 -3.55
N HIS A 153 12.88 -2.92 -3.90
CA HIS A 153 11.94 -2.46 -4.92
C HIS A 153 11.28 -1.19 -4.41
N LEU A 154 11.58 -0.07 -5.08
CA LEU A 154 10.91 1.19 -4.80
C LEU A 154 9.49 1.10 -5.35
N ARG A 155 8.51 1.33 -4.50
CA ARG A 155 7.10 1.30 -4.91
C ARG A 155 6.29 2.40 -4.23
N ILE A 156 5.23 2.80 -4.90
CA ILE A 156 4.21 3.70 -4.40
C ILE A 156 2.90 2.92 -4.36
N LEU A 157 2.21 2.94 -3.24
CA LEU A 157 0.88 2.38 -3.07
C LEU A 157 -0.14 3.51 -3.08
N MET A 158 -1.14 3.40 -3.93
CA MET A 158 -2.27 4.33 -4.04
C MET A 158 -3.56 3.58 -3.77
N ILE A 159 -4.42 4.13 -2.92
CA ILE A 159 -5.77 3.61 -2.66
C ILE A 159 -6.78 4.57 -3.23
N THR A 160 -7.76 4.02 -3.94
CA THR A 160 -8.78 4.77 -4.66
C THR A 160 -10.17 4.24 -4.35
N ASN A 161 -11.20 5.03 -4.70
CA ASN A 161 -12.60 4.61 -4.66
C ASN A 161 -13.09 3.97 -5.98
N ASP A 162 -12.19 3.62 -6.89
CA ASP A 162 -12.52 2.82 -8.07
C ASP A 162 -12.73 1.35 -7.64
N PRO A 163 -13.94 0.77 -7.79
CA PRO A 163 -14.23 -0.58 -7.34
C PRO A 163 -13.47 -1.66 -8.11
N LEU A 164 -13.08 -1.38 -9.36
CA LEU A 164 -12.29 -2.30 -10.18
C LEU A 164 -10.79 -2.19 -9.92
N ARG A 165 -10.33 -1.03 -9.44
CA ARG A 165 -8.91 -0.76 -9.15
C ARG A 165 -8.74 0.00 -7.83
N PRO A 166 -9.21 -0.56 -6.69
CA PRO A 166 -9.13 0.10 -5.39
C PRO A 166 -7.70 0.25 -4.89
N LYS A 167 -6.80 -0.59 -5.41
CA LYS A 167 -5.37 -0.58 -5.12
C LYS A 167 -4.58 -0.45 -6.41
N VAL A 168 -3.69 0.54 -6.46
CA VAL A 168 -2.73 0.71 -7.54
C VAL A 168 -1.32 0.72 -6.96
N GLU A 169 -0.45 -0.11 -7.53
CA GLU A 169 0.98 -0.10 -7.21
C GLU A 169 1.77 0.47 -8.39
N ILE A 170 2.63 1.43 -8.10
CA ILE A 170 3.55 2.00 -9.07
C ILE A 170 4.96 1.57 -8.68
N ASN A 171 5.60 0.81 -9.55
CA ASN A 171 6.94 0.26 -9.35
C ASN A 171 7.99 1.17 -9.97
N ILE A 172 9.09 1.37 -9.29
CA ILE A 172 10.18 2.22 -9.74
C ILE A 172 11.45 1.37 -9.82
N LYS A 173 11.98 1.25 -11.04
CA LYS A 173 13.28 0.66 -11.31
C LYS A 173 14.33 1.77 -11.32
N ARG A 174 15.49 1.46 -10.74
CA ARG A 174 16.64 2.37 -10.59
C ARG A 174 17.94 1.74 -11.11
#